data_1e7a3b9e53987a34b28d0a87ad185577
#
_entry.id   1e7a3b9e53987a34b28d0a87ad185577
#
_cell.length_a   1.000
_cell.length_b   1.000
_cell.length_c   1.000
_cell.angle_alpha   90.00
_cell.angle_beta   90.00
_cell.angle_gamma   90.00
#
_symmetry.space_group_name_H-M   'P 1'
#
loop_
_entity.id
_entity.type
_entity.pdbx_description
1 polymer ?
#
loop_
_entity_poly.entity_id
_entity_poly.type
_entity_poly.pdbx_seq_one_letter_code
_entity_poly.pdbx_strand_id
1 'polypeptide(L)'
;MGNLVVVGVDGSSSSLAAVEEAASEARRRRAELRVVHAFSWPVRPMYTPLDPSPINRLVHEAAEHARSVAPEVEVAEAVVTGDAVAVLEAESRAADLVIVGSRGVGGFIGMLLGSTAVSLAAHGQCPVMVVREEPAGAGPIVLGVDGSPVSEKAVDFAFAEAALRGAEIVAVHTWLPDYAPPGISPESAERLLAQAVAGRTERYPDVTVRLDVVGGETREVLIEASKTAQLLVVGARGRGGFAGLLLGSVSQALLHHAHCPVTVVRGKA
;
A
#
# COMPACT_ATOMS: atom_id res chain seq x y z
N MET A 1 -16.00 -15.94 -2.91
CA MET A 1 -15.68 -14.62 -3.48
C MET A 1 -14.32 -14.78 -4.14
N GLY A 2 -14.18 -14.41 -5.42
CA GLY A 2 -12.90 -14.48 -6.11
C GLY A 2 -11.94 -13.46 -5.50
N ASN A 3 -10.66 -13.78 -5.46
CA ASN A 3 -9.63 -12.82 -5.07
C ASN A 3 -9.50 -11.76 -6.17
N LEU A 4 -9.48 -10.48 -5.81
CA LEU A 4 -9.40 -9.37 -6.76
C LEU A 4 -8.30 -8.37 -6.36
N VAL A 5 -7.38 -8.12 -7.28
CA VAL A 5 -6.41 -7.02 -7.19
C VAL A 5 -6.85 -5.92 -8.16
N VAL A 6 -6.88 -4.68 -7.69
CA VAL A 6 -7.21 -3.53 -8.53
C VAL A 6 -5.99 -2.63 -8.65
N VAL A 7 -5.69 -2.16 -9.87
CA VAL A 7 -4.66 -1.15 -10.10
C VAL A 7 -5.24 0.09 -10.76
N GLY A 8 -4.97 1.25 -10.19
CA GLY A 8 -5.31 2.55 -10.77
C GLY A 8 -4.23 3.03 -11.73
N VAL A 9 -4.61 3.38 -12.96
CA VAL A 9 -3.69 3.85 -14.01
C VAL A 9 -4.08 5.22 -14.55
N ASP A 10 -3.08 6.04 -14.84
CA ASP A 10 -3.26 7.36 -15.45
C ASP A 10 -2.27 7.64 -16.60
N GLY A 11 -1.44 6.64 -16.98
CA GLY A 11 -0.43 6.74 -18.02
C GLY A 11 0.91 7.32 -17.55
N SER A 12 1.10 7.60 -16.26
CA SER A 12 2.40 7.97 -15.71
C SER A 12 3.34 6.78 -15.60
N SER A 13 4.67 7.04 -15.55
CA SER A 13 5.69 6.01 -15.25
C SER A 13 5.44 5.32 -13.92
N SER A 14 4.99 6.07 -12.93
CA SER A 14 4.62 5.55 -11.62
C SER A 14 3.41 4.60 -11.67
N SER A 15 2.42 4.88 -12.53
CA SER A 15 1.29 3.96 -12.71
C SER A 15 1.68 2.69 -13.47
N LEU A 16 2.67 2.75 -14.38
CA LEU A 16 3.21 1.55 -15.02
C LEU A 16 3.96 0.65 -14.03
N ALA A 17 4.78 1.22 -13.15
CA ALA A 17 5.40 0.47 -12.06
C ALA A 17 4.35 -0.19 -11.13
N ALA A 18 3.23 0.50 -10.88
CA ALA A 18 2.11 -0.05 -10.14
C ALA A 18 1.43 -1.22 -10.88
N VAL A 19 1.35 -1.20 -12.21
CA VAL A 19 0.83 -2.31 -13.03
C VAL A 19 1.72 -3.55 -12.92
N GLU A 20 3.05 -3.39 -12.96
CA GLU A 20 4.00 -4.51 -12.79
C GLU A 20 3.86 -5.19 -11.43
N GLU A 21 3.80 -4.39 -10.37
CA GLU A 21 3.60 -4.92 -9.02
C GLU A 21 2.21 -5.57 -8.88
N ALA A 22 1.16 -4.97 -9.46
CA ALA A 22 -0.19 -5.49 -9.41
C ALA A 22 -0.33 -6.84 -10.15
N ALA A 23 0.31 -6.99 -11.31
CA ALA A 23 0.35 -8.25 -12.03
C ALA A 23 1.08 -9.34 -11.21
N SER A 24 2.20 -8.98 -10.58
CA SER A 24 2.94 -9.86 -9.69
C SER A 24 2.14 -10.26 -8.45
N GLU A 25 1.40 -9.32 -7.85
CA GLU A 25 0.51 -9.57 -6.71
C GLU A 25 -0.68 -10.46 -7.09
N ALA A 26 -1.32 -10.19 -8.22
CA ALA A 26 -2.41 -11.01 -8.73
C ALA A 26 -1.95 -12.46 -8.98
N ARG A 27 -0.77 -12.64 -9.56
CA ARG A 27 -0.12 -13.95 -9.75
C ARG A 27 0.10 -14.68 -8.42
N ARG A 28 0.75 -14.03 -7.44
CA ARG A 28 1.03 -14.62 -6.11
C ARG A 28 -0.25 -15.04 -5.40
N ARG A 29 -1.31 -14.24 -5.51
CA ARG A 29 -2.62 -14.44 -4.87
C ARG A 29 -3.53 -15.37 -5.66
N ARG A 30 -3.18 -15.72 -6.90
CA ARG A 30 -4.08 -16.40 -7.86
C ARG A 30 -5.40 -15.66 -7.99
N ALA A 31 -5.29 -14.34 -8.18
CA ALA A 31 -6.39 -13.39 -8.23
C ALA A 31 -6.59 -12.88 -9.65
N GLU A 32 -7.79 -12.37 -9.93
CA GLU A 32 -8.07 -11.51 -11.08
C GLU A 32 -7.38 -10.16 -10.88
N LEU A 33 -6.84 -9.57 -11.95
CA LEU A 33 -6.34 -8.19 -11.97
C LEU A 33 -7.31 -7.30 -12.73
N ARG A 34 -7.77 -6.23 -12.09
CA ARG A 34 -8.60 -5.21 -12.72
C ARG A 34 -7.81 -3.92 -12.89
N VAL A 35 -7.54 -3.56 -14.15
CA VAL A 35 -6.88 -2.30 -14.52
C VAL A 35 -7.93 -1.22 -14.69
N VAL A 36 -7.87 -0.17 -13.88
CA VAL A 36 -8.91 0.87 -13.77
C VAL A 36 -8.33 2.24 -14.11
N HIS A 37 -8.92 2.92 -15.08
CA HIS A 37 -8.72 4.35 -15.32
C HIS A 37 -9.99 5.13 -14.99
N ALA A 38 -9.85 6.11 -14.10
CA ALA A 38 -10.93 7.03 -13.78
C ALA A 38 -10.88 8.24 -14.70
N PHE A 39 -12.00 8.55 -15.33
CA PHE A 39 -12.10 9.64 -16.29
C PHE A 39 -13.17 10.63 -15.87
N SER A 40 -12.79 11.89 -15.66
CA SER A 40 -13.73 12.99 -15.43
C SER A 40 -13.90 13.77 -16.71
N TRP A 41 -15.15 13.95 -17.14
CA TRP A 41 -15.46 14.82 -18.26
C TRP A 41 -15.08 16.26 -17.89
N PRO A 42 -14.19 16.91 -18.66
CA PRO A 42 -14.01 18.36 -18.46
C PRO A 42 -15.34 19.05 -18.75
N VAL A 43 -15.78 19.88 -17.82
CA VAL A 43 -16.93 20.78 -18.05
C VAL A 43 -16.52 21.74 -19.17
N ARG A 44 -16.83 21.39 -20.41
CA ARG A 44 -16.63 22.25 -21.59
C ARG A 44 -17.96 22.70 -22.13
N PRO A 45 -18.04 23.94 -22.61
CA PRO A 45 -19.22 24.38 -23.36
C PRO A 45 -19.37 23.50 -24.61
N MET A 46 -20.53 22.94 -24.74
CA MET A 46 -21.22 22.36 -25.89
C MET A 46 -20.41 22.27 -27.21
N TYR A 47 -20.45 21.08 -27.87
CA TYR A 47 -20.14 20.78 -29.27
C TYR A 47 -18.78 20.21 -29.67
N THR A 48 -17.92 19.74 -28.79
CA THR A 48 -16.83 18.88 -29.29
C THR A 48 -17.10 17.45 -28.87
N PRO A 49 -17.37 16.50 -29.79
CA PRO A 49 -17.39 15.07 -29.46
C PRO A 49 -16.03 14.69 -28.87
N LEU A 50 -16.02 14.12 -27.68
CA LEU A 50 -14.80 13.57 -27.11
C LEU A 50 -14.54 12.21 -27.76
N ASP A 51 -13.34 12.05 -28.30
CA ASP A 51 -12.86 10.77 -28.76
C ASP A 51 -12.39 9.94 -27.55
N PRO A 52 -13.04 8.82 -27.17
CA PRO A 52 -12.63 7.97 -26.08
C PRO A 52 -11.41 7.11 -26.40
N SER A 53 -10.98 7.09 -27.68
CA SER A 53 -9.92 6.21 -28.17
C SER A 53 -8.59 6.36 -27.41
N PRO A 54 -8.13 7.58 -27.03
CA PRO A 54 -6.88 7.71 -26.26
C PRO A 54 -6.97 7.08 -24.86
N ILE A 55 -8.13 7.19 -24.21
CA ILE A 55 -8.35 6.64 -22.86
C ILE A 55 -8.42 5.12 -22.90
N ASN A 56 -9.18 4.58 -23.83
CA ASN A 56 -9.27 3.13 -24.04
C ASN A 56 -7.90 2.53 -24.38
N ARG A 57 -7.11 3.23 -25.20
CA ARG A 57 -5.75 2.81 -25.54
C ARG A 57 -4.85 2.78 -24.30
N LEU A 58 -4.89 3.80 -23.46
CA LEU A 58 -4.11 3.84 -22.20
C LEU A 58 -4.39 2.61 -21.33
N VAL A 59 -5.66 2.29 -21.10
CA VAL A 59 -6.04 1.13 -20.29
C VAL A 59 -5.64 -0.17 -20.97
N HIS A 60 -5.81 -0.28 -22.27
CA HIS A 60 -5.41 -1.45 -23.05
C HIS A 60 -3.90 -1.68 -22.99
N GLU A 61 -3.09 -0.65 -23.21
CA GLU A 61 -1.62 -0.73 -23.12
C GLU A 61 -1.17 -1.15 -21.71
N ALA A 62 -1.79 -0.60 -20.67
CA ALA A 62 -1.52 -1.01 -19.28
C ALA A 62 -1.91 -2.48 -19.02
N ALA A 63 -3.04 -2.94 -19.56
CA ALA A 63 -3.47 -4.33 -19.44
C ALA A 63 -2.56 -5.30 -20.20
N GLU A 64 -2.13 -4.93 -21.42
CA GLU A 64 -1.15 -5.70 -22.18
C GLU A 64 0.20 -5.79 -21.43
N HIS A 65 0.62 -4.69 -20.82
CA HIS A 65 1.80 -4.70 -19.99
C HIS A 65 1.67 -5.67 -18.81
N ALA A 66 0.52 -5.65 -18.10
CA ALA A 66 0.24 -6.62 -17.04
C ALA A 66 0.28 -8.07 -17.52
N ARG A 67 -0.33 -8.37 -18.69
CA ARG A 67 -0.31 -9.70 -19.33
C ARG A 67 1.11 -10.13 -19.71
N SER A 68 1.98 -9.20 -20.09
CA SER A 68 3.39 -9.50 -20.36
C SER A 68 4.19 -9.89 -19.12
N VAL A 69 3.85 -9.31 -17.95
CA VAL A 69 4.48 -9.61 -16.65
C VAL A 69 3.96 -10.93 -16.05
N ALA A 70 2.65 -11.18 -16.17
CA ALA A 70 1.99 -12.34 -15.61
C ALA A 70 0.95 -12.93 -16.61
N PRO A 71 1.40 -13.70 -17.60
CA PRO A 71 0.52 -14.22 -18.65
C PRO A 71 -0.61 -15.13 -18.17
N GLU A 72 -0.47 -15.73 -17.01
CA GLU A 72 -1.46 -16.61 -16.37
C GLU A 72 -2.56 -15.87 -15.62
N VAL A 73 -2.44 -14.55 -15.43
CA VAL A 73 -3.41 -13.74 -14.69
C VAL A 73 -4.54 -13.29 -15.63
N GLU A 74 -5.78 -13.48 -15.21
CA GLU A 74 -6.93 -12.88 -15.88
C GLU A 74 -6.94 -11.37 -15.64
N VAL A 75 -6.85 -10.59 -16.75
CA VAL A 75 -6.77 -9.12 -16.68
C VAL A 75 -8.01 -8.50 -17.31
N ALA A 76 -8.81 -7.84 -16.46
CA ALA A 76 -9.98 -7.05 -16.85
C ALA A 76 -9.62 -5.57 -17.03
N GLU A 77 -10.18 -4.94 -18.05
CA GLU A 77 -9.98 -3.52 -18.38
C GLU A 77 -11.22 -2.71 -18.00
N ALA A 78 -11.04 -1.57 -17.33
CA ALA A 78 -12.15 -0.71 -16.94
C ALA A 78 -11.83 0.78 -17.10
N VAL A 79 -12.67 1.47 -17.85
CA VAL A 79 -12.74 2.94 -17.88
C VAL A 79 -14.00 3.36 -17.13
N VAL A 80 -13.84 4.07 -16.02
CA VAL A 80 -14.95 4.46 -15.14
C VAL A 80 -15.08 5.98 -15.11
N THR A 81 -16.28 6.48 -15.37
CA THR A 81 -16.54 7.91 -15.29
C THR A 81 -16.62 8.34 -13.84
N GLY A 82 -15.80 9.31 -13.44
CA GLY A 82 -15.80 9.87 -12.09
C GLY A 82 -14.44 10.46 -11.69
N ASP A 83 -14.41 10.99 -10.48
CA ASP A 83 -13.16 11.39 -9.82
C ASP A 83 -12.32 10.17 -9.45
N ALA A 84 -11.00 10.24 -9.63
CA ALA A 84 -10.10 9.10 -9.43
C ALA A 84 -10.16 8.53 -8.00
N VAL A 85 -10.27 9.38 -6.99
CA VAL A 85 -10.36 8.95 -5.59
C VAL A 85 -11.68 8.22 -5.36
N ALA A 86 -12.79 8.81 -5.80
CA ALA A 86 -14.13 8.22 -5.61
C ALA A 86 -14.28 6.88 -6.33
N VAL A 87 -13.75 6.77 -7.55
CA VAL A 87 -13.77 5.52 -8.34
C VAL A 87 -12.95 4.44 -7.64
N LEU A 88 -11.69 4.72 -7.29
CA LEU A 88 -10.82 3.71 -6.66
C LEU A 88 -11.26 3.36 -5.24
N GLU A 89 -11.87 4.29 -4.50
CA GLU A 89 -12.51 4.00 -3.22
C GLU A 89 -13.71 3.04 -3.40
N ALA A 90 -14.50 3.23 -4.44
CA ALA A 90 -15.60 2.31 -4.76
C ALA A 90 -15.08 0.91 -5.13
N GLU A 91 -14.04 0.81 -5.97
CA GLU A 91 -13.38 -0.45 -6.33
C GLU A 91 -12.80 -1.16 -5.09
N SER A 92 -12.24 -0.42 -4.13
CA SER A 92 -11.65 -0.98 -2.91
C SER A 92 -12.64 -1.73 -2.00
N ARG A 93 -13.94 -1.59 -2.21
CA ARG A 93 -14.97 -2.32 -1.44
C ARG A 93 -15.04 -3.80 -1.83
N ALA A 94 -14.70 -4.12 -3.08
CA ALA A 94 -14.72 -5.48 -3.61
C ALA A 94 -13.32 -6.08 -3.73
N ALA A 95 -12.28 -5.26 -3.74
CA ALA A 95 -10.90 -5.68 -3.87
C ALA A 95 -10.30 -6.20 -2.56
N ASP A 96 -9.37 -7.16 -2.68
CA ASP A 96 -8.50 -7.60 -1.58
C ASP A 96 -7.27 -6.70 -1.43
N LEU A 97 -6.89 -6.02 -2.51
CA LEU A 97 -5.78 -5.08 -2.55
C LEU A 97 -6.01 -4.06 -3.68
N VAL A 98 -5.80 -2.78 -3.38
CA VAL A 98 -5.71 -1.73 -4.40
C VAL A 98 -4.29 -1.22 -4.48
N ILE A 99 -3.77 -1.12 -5.71
CA ILE A 99 -2.41 -0.68 -5.99
C ILE A 99 -2.45 0.59 -6.83
N VAL A 100 -1.66 1.57 -6.47
CA VAL A 100 -1.52 2.83 -7.22
C VAL A 100 -0.07 3.28 -7.25
N GLY A 101 0.30 4.05 -8.26
CA GLY A 101 1.58 4.74 -8.30
C GLY A 101 1.67 5.85 -7.26
N SER A 102 2.89 6.17 -6.85
CA SER A 102 3.14 7.26 -5.90
C SER A 102 2.87 8.65 -6.48
N ARG A 103 2.92 8.80 -7.82
CA ARG A 103 2.69 10.07 -8.54
C ARG A 103 1.79 9.83 -9.74
N GLY A 104 1.12 10.87 -10.20
CA GLY A 104 0.29 10.85 -11.41
C GLY A 104 0.69 11.93 -12.41
N VAL A 105 0.06 11.90 -13.60
CA VAL A 105 0.30 12.84 -14.71
C VAL A 105 0.05 14.31 -14.32
N GLY A 106 -0.82 14.57 -13.34
CA GLY A 106 -1.18 15.93 -12.88
C GLY A 106 -0.29 16.48 -11.77
N GLY A 107 0.78 15.79 -11.37
CA GLY A 107 1.66 16.21 -10.28
C GLY A 107 2.49 17.44 -10.64
N PHE A 108 2.43 18.50 -9.80
CA PHE A 108 3.36 19.63 -9.92
C PHE A 108 4.79 19.13 -9.75
N ILE A 109 5.72 19.67 -10.56
CA ILE A 109 7.16 19.42 -10.43
C ILE A 109 7.57 19.73 -8.98
N GLY A 110 8.07 18.71 -8.25
CA GLY A 110 8.48 18.83 -6.85
C GLY A 110 7.52 18.19 -5.83
N MET A 111 6.33 17.74 -6.20
CA MET A 111 5.49 16.96 -5.29
C MET A 111 5.95 15.50 -5.25
N LEU A 112 6.27 15.02 -4.04
CA LEU A 112 6.77 13.66 -3.80
C LEU A 112 5.67 12.59 -3.86
N LEU A 113 4.40 12.97 -3.73
CA LEU A 113 3.27 12.05 -3.63
C LEU A 113 2.00 12.66 -4.25
N GLY A 114 1.25 11.86 -5.01
CA GLY A 114 -0.01 12.23 -5.62
C GLY A 114 -1.17 12.26 -4.61
N SER A 115 -2.11 13.19 -4.80
CA SER A 115 -3.30 13.33 -3.95
C SER A 115 -4.18 12.07 -3.94
N THR A 116 -4.28 11.36 -5.07
CA THR A 116 -5.05 10.11 -5.18
C THR A 116 -4.48 9.03 -4.27
N ALA A 117 -3.16 8.85 -4.24
CA ALA A 117 -2.52 7.86 -3.38
C ALA A 117 -2.75 8.15 -1.88
N VAL A 118 -2.61 9.42 -1.46
CA VAL A 118 -2.88 9.85 -0.07
C VAL A 118 -4.34 9.63 0.29
N SER A 119 -5.25 10.09 -0.55
CA SER A 119 -6.69 10.00 -0.29
C SER A 119 -7.16 8.55 -0.25
N LEU A 120 -6.67 7.71 -1.16
CA LEU A 120 -7.02 6.29 -1.20
C LEU A 120 -6.48 5.54 0.03
N ALA A 121 -5.22 5.80 0.44
CA ALA A 121 -4.67 5.26 1.69
C ALA A 121 -5.49 5.70 2.92
N ALA A 122 -6.10 6.89 2.86
CA ALA A 122 -6.94 7.42 3.93
C ALA A 122 -8.38 6.86 3.93
N HIS A 123 -8.96 6.51 2.78
CA HIS A 123 -10.39 6.17 2.64
C HIS A 123 -10.66 4.77 2.08
N GLY A 124 -9.68 4.09 1.50
CA GLY A 124 -9.82 2.75 0.92
C GLY A 124 -10.41 1.74 1.92
N GLN A 125 -11.22 0.81 1.43
CA GLN A 125 -11.91 -0.19 2.25
C GLN A 125 -11.15 -1.53 2.37
N CYS A 126 -10.05 -1.68 1.61
CA CYS A 126 -9.07 -2.76 1.68
C CYS A 126 -7.66 -2.19 1.88
N PRO A 127 -6.62 -3.02 2.06
CA PRO A 127 -5.23 -2.56 2.02
C PRO A 127 -4.92 -1.81 0.72
N VAL A 128 -4.16 -0.71 0.85
CA VAL A 128 -3.74 0.13 -0.28
C VAL A 128 -2.23 0.12 -0.36
N MET A 129 -1.70 -0.35 -1.48
CA MET A 129 -0.27 -0.36 -1.77
C MET A 129 0.07 0.80 -2.70
N VAL A 130 1.03 1.62 -2.29
CA VAL A 130 1.57 2.73 -3.09
C VAL A 130 2.95 2.35 -3.57
N VAL A 131 3.10 2.25 -4.90
CA VAL A 131 4.32 1.79 -5.56
C VAL A 131 5.14 2.99 -6.05
N ARG A 132 6.46 2.86 -5.99
CA ARG A 132 7.41 3.84 -6.51
C ARG A 132 7.96 3.40 -7.87
N GLU A 133 8.53 4.34 -8.61
CA GLU A 133 9.14 4.05 -9.91
C GLU A 133 10.41 3.20 -9.78
N GLU A 134 11.14 3.36 -8.67
CA GLU A 134 12.33 2.56 -8.44
C GLU A 134 11.91 1.14 -7.99
N PRO A 135 12.52 0.10 -8.59
CA PRO A 135 12.21 -1.27 -8.21
C PRO A 135 12.56 -1.51 -6.73
N ALA A 136 11.66 -2.20 -6.04
CA ALA A 136 11.93 -2.64 -4.67
C ALA A 136 13.07 -3.66 -4.63
N GLY A 137 13.89 -3.62 -3.59
CA GLY A 137 14.91 -4.64 -3.34
C GLY A 137 14.28 -6.02 -3.04
N ALA A 138 15.09 -7.07 -3.08
CA ALA A 138 14.70 -8.42 -2.66
C ALA A 138 14.88 -8.64 -1.13
N GLY A 139 14.62 -7.60 -0.33
CA GLY A 139 14.82 -7.61 1.12
C GLY A 139 13.62 -8.15 1.91
N PRO A 140 13.59 -7.97 3.23
CA PRO A 140 12.49 -8.38 4.07
C PRO A 140 11.24 -7.52 3.85
N ILE A 141 10.11 -7.98 4.39
CA ILE A 141 8.95 -7.12 4.63
C ILE A 141 9.16 -6.43 5.98
N VAL A 142 9.25 -5.10 5.96
CA VAL A 142 9.30 -4.31 7.20
C VAL A 142 7.88 -4.04 7.66
N LEU A 143 7.58 -4.37 8.92
CA LEU A 143 6.28 -4.19 9.53
C LEU A 143 6.38 -3.22 10.71
N GLY A 144 5.74 -2.06 10.61
CA GLY A 144 5.63 -1.13 11.73
C GLY A 144 4.52 -1.54 12.71
N VAL A 145 4.87 -1.77 13.96
CA VAL A 145 3.96 -2.23 15.02
C VAL A 145 3.91 -1.23 16.15
N ASP A 146 2.71 -0.72 16.46
CA ASP A 146 2.49 0.17 17.61
C ASP A 146 1.56 -0.43 18.68
N GLY A 147 1.02 -1.63 18.43
CA GLY A 147 0.10 -2.34 19.31
C GLY A 147 -1.31 -1.74 19.36
N SER A 148 -1.70 -0.94 18.37
CA SER A 148 -3.09 -0.51 18.17
C SER A 148 -3.91 -1.62 17.50
N PRO A 149 -5.25 -1.60 17.59
CA PRO A 149 -6.11 -2.56 16.88
C PRO A 149 -5.95 -2.51 15.34
N VAL A 150 -5.54 -1.38 14.81
CA VAL A 150 -5.25 -1.23 13.35
C VAL A 150 -3.91 -1.89 13.01
N SER A 151 -2.93 -1.81 13.91
CA SER A 151 -1.65 -2.49 13.79
C SER A 151 -1.83 -4.02 13.73
N GLU A 152 -2.79 -4.60 14.44
CA GLU A 152 -3.08 -6.04 14.36
C GLU A 152 -3.46 -6.48 12.95
N LYS A 153 -4.26 -5.69 12.24
CA LYS A 153 -4.61 -5.98 10.83
C LYS A 153 -3.41 -5.83 9.89
N ALA A 154 -2.53 -4.87 10.17
CA ALA A 154 -1.29 -4.73 9.44
C ALA A 154 -0.37 -5.95 9.65
N VAL A 155 -0.34 -6.50 10.87
CA VAL A 155 0.35 -7.76 11.18
C VAL A 155 -0.23 -8.91 10.37
N ASP A 156 -1.56 -9.10 10.38
CA ASP A 156 -2.23 -10.16 9.61
C ASP A 156 -1.91 -10.06 8.11
N PHE A 157 -1.96 -8.85 7.55
CA PHE A 157 -1.61 -8.59 6.16
C PHE A 157 -0.13 -8.94 5.87
N ALA A 158 0.79 -8.47 6.73
CA ALA A 158 2.23 -8.69 6.53
C ALA A 158 2.60 -10.17 6.55
N PHE A 159 1.99 -10.97 7.43
CA PHE A 159 2.22 -12.42 7.48
C PHE A 159 1.68 -13.13 6.24
N ALA A 160 0.47 -12.78 5.79
CA ALA A 160 -0.09 -13.32 4.55
C ALA A 160 0.79 -12.96 3.34
N GLU A 161 1.26 -11.73 3.29
CA GLU A 161 2.13 -11.22 2.23
C GLU A 161 3.50 -11.91 2.25
N ALA A 162 4.11 -12.09 3.42
CA ALA A 162 5.38 -12.77 3.59
C ALA A 162 5.30 -14.24 3.12
N ALA A 163 4.22 -14.93 3.45
CA ALA A 163 3.98 -16.30 2.99
C ALA A 163 3.85 -16.37 1.46
N LEU A 164 3.17 -15.40 0.83
CA LEU A 164 3.02 -15.34 -0.63
C LEU A 164 4.34 -15.02 -1.34
N ARG A 165 5.19 -14.20 -0.74
CA ARG A 165 6.48 -13.75 -1.31
C ARG A 165 7.66 -14.66 -0.93
N GLY A 166 7.49 -15.58 0.03
CA GLY A 166 8.60 -16.33 0.61
C GLY A 166 9.61 -15.42 1.31
N ALA A 167 9.14 -14.37 1.97
CA ALA A 167 9.96 -13.32 2.56
C ALA A 167 10.03 -13.42 4.08
N GLU A 168 11.14 -12.91 4.66
CA GLU A 168 11.26 -12.66 6.09
C GLU A 168 10.45 -11.40 6.48
N ILE A 169 9.90 -11.39 7.71
CA ILE A 169 9.34 -10.19 8.33
C ILE A 169 10.34 -9.59 9.31
N VAL A 170 10.56 -8.30 9.23
CA VAL A 170 11.22 -7.50 10.27
C VAL A 170 10.15 -6.65 10.94
N ALA A 171 9.67 -7.09 12.11
CA ALA A 171 8.69 -6.35 12.89
C ALA A 171 9.40 -5.30 13.75
N VAL A 172 9.10 -4.03 13.48
CA VAL A 172 9.76 -2.88 14.11
C VAL A 172 8.79 -2.19 15.05
N HIS A 173 9.22 -2.02 16.30
CA HIS A 173 8.61 -1.10 17.26
C HIS A 173 9.64 -0.07 17.68
N THR A 174 9.26 1.21 17.68
CA THR A 174 10.15 2.29 18.10
C THR A 174 9.78 2.80 19.47
N TRP A 175 10.77 3.18 20.25
CA TRP A 175 10.58 3.82 21.53
C TRP A 175 11.53 5.01 21.69
N LEU A 176 11.06 6.03 22.41
CA LEU A 176 11.83 7.24 22.68
C LEU A 176 12.06 7.30 24.20
N PRO A 177 13.30 7.10 24.67
CA PRO A 177 13.61 7.10 26.12
C PRO A 177 13.12 8.35 26.83
N ASP A 178 13.34 9.51 26.21
CA ASP A 178 13.06 10.83 26.80
C ASP A 178 11.56 11.19 26.81
N TYR A 179 10.73 10.45 26.09
CA TYR A 179 9.28 10.68 25.98
C TYR A 179 8.45 9.46 26.40
N ALA A 180 9.11 8.41 26.90
CA ALA A 180 8.40 7.23 27.34
C ALA A 180 7.62 7.53 28.63
N PRO A 181 6.32 7.23 28.71
CA PRO A 181 5.59 7.31 29.97
C PRO A 181 6.25 6.42 31.04
N PRO A 182 6.11 6.77 32.33
CA PRO A 182 6.63 5.93 33.41
C PRO A 182 6.16 4.47 33.28
N GLY A 183 7.09 3.52 33.30
CA GLY A 183 6.81 2.08 33.18
C GLY A 183 6.91 1.51 31.76
N ILE A 184 7.21 2.33 30.74
CA ILE A 184 7.58 1.81 29.41
C ILE A 184 9.10 1.66 29.36
N SER A 185 9.54 0.42 29.17
CA SER A 185 10.95 0.03 29.04
C SER A 185 11.18 -0.75 27.74
N PRO A 186 12.42 -0.93 27.28
CA PRO A 186 12.72 -1.79 26.15
C PRO A 186 12.09 -3.17 26.25
N GLU A 187 12.09 -3.78 27.43
CA GLU A 187 11.49 -5.10 27.66
C GLU A 187 9.96 -5.08 27.50
N SER A 188 9.30 -3.94 27.79
CA SER A 188 7.87 -3.79 27.52
C SER A 188 7.56 -3.64 26.04
N ALA A 189 8.47 -3.02 25.28
CA ALA A 189 8.39 -2.92 23.83
C ALA A 189 8.63 -4.29 23.13
N GLU A 190 9.60 -5.08 23.61
CA GLU A 190 9.82 -6.45 23.16
C GLU A 190 8.60 -7.34 23.41
N ARG A 191 8.00 -7.26 24.59
CA ARG A 191 6.76 -7.98 24.92
C ARG A 191 5.60 -7.57 24.00
N LEU A 192 5.48 -6.29 23.66
CA LEU A 192 4.47 -5.80 22.73
C LEU A 192 4.65 -6.43 21.34
N LEU A 193 5.88 -6.43 20.81
CA LEU A 193 6.18 -7.07 19.51
C LEU A 193 5.89 -8.57 19.56
N ALA A 194 6.37 -9.26 20.60
CA ALA A 194 6.15 -10.69 20.76
C ALA A 194 4.65 -11.03 20.82
N GLN A 195 3.85 -10.22 21.53
CA GLN A 195 2.40 -10.38 21.60
C GLN A 195 1.72 -10.11 20.26
N ALA A 196 2.18 -9.09 19.53
CA ALA A 196 1.61 -8.73 18.22
C ALA A 196 1.79 -9.84 17.19
N VAL A 197 2.90 -10.58 17.20
CA VAL A 197 3.16 -11.66 16.25
C VAL A 197 2.69 -13.04 16.75
N ALA A 198 2.37 -13.17 18.04
CA ALA A 198 1.90 -14.42 18.63
C ALA A 198 0.65 -14.95 17.90
N GLY A 199 0.58 -16.27 17.72
CA GLY A 199 -0.49 -16.95 16.98
C GLY A 199 -0.38 -16.83 15.45
N ARG A 200 0.29 -15.79 14.90
CA ARG A 200 0.55 -15.67 13.45
C ARG A 200 1.70 -16.58 13.05
N THR A 201 2.74 -16.70 13.86
CA THR A 201 3.85 -17.64 13.64
C THR A 201 3.39 -19.10 13.63
N GLU A 202 2.36 -19.46 14.41
CA GLU A 202 1.76 -20.79 14.36
C GLU A 202 0.96 -21.02 13.06
N ARG A 203 0.27 -19.99 12.57
CA ARG A 203 -0.51 -20.03 11.33
C ARG A 203 0.36 -20.01 10.07
N TYR A 204 1.53 -19.38 10.16
CA TYR A 204 2.48 -19.22 9.05
C TYR A 204 3.88 -19.72 9.48
N PRO A 205 4.05 -21.06 9.66
CA PRO A 205 5.29 -21.63 10.22
C PRO A 205 6.52 -21.43 9.33
N ASP A 206 6.32 -21.22 8.04
CA ASP A 206 7.40 -21.00 7.06
C ASP A 206 7.87 -19.54 7.01
N VAL A 207 7.17 -18.62 7.70
CA VAL A 207 7.53 -17.19 7.73
C VAL A 207 8.50 -16.93 8.88
N THR A 208 9.73 -16.59 8.53
CA THR A 208 10.73 -16.12 9.51
C THR A 208 10.38 -14.72 9.98
N VAL A 209 10.41 -14.49 11.30
CA VAL A 209 10.12 -13.18 11.89
C VAL A 209 11.26 -12.74 12.78
N ARG A 210 11.80 -11.55 12.53
CA ARG A 210 12.74 -10.85 13.41
C ARG A 210 12.03 -9.72 14.12
N LEU A 211 12.26 -9.58 15.42
CA LEU A 211 11.68 -8.53 16.27
C LEU A 211 12.74 -7.49 16.55
N ASP A 212 12.54 -6.27 16.09
CA ASP A 212 13.47 -5.15 16.24
C ASP A 212 12.84 -4.03 17.08
N VAL A 213 13.33 -3.85 18.31
CA VAL A 213 13.01 -2.68 19.14
C VAL A 213 14.10 -1.63 18.91
N VAL A 214 13.73 -0.49 18.31
CA VAL A 214 14.68 0.52 17.88
C VAL A 214 14.41 1.85 18.60
N GLY A 215 15.47 2.44 19.19
CA GLY A 215 15.38 3.79 19.75
C GLY A 215 15.38 4.83 18.64
N GLY A 216 14.43 5.78 18.67
CA GLY A 216 14.39 6.88 17.70
C GLY A 216 12.97 7.24 17.23
N GLU A 217 12.91 8.32 16.46
CA GLU A 217 11.66 8.77 15.83
C GLU A 217 11.13 7.73 14.85
N THR A 218 9.89 7.30 15.03
CA THR A 218 9.26 6.21 14.26
C THR A 218 9.36 6.43 12.74
N ARG A 219 9.16 7.67 12.30
CA ARG A 219 9.21 8.01 10.89
C ARG A 219 10.60 7.77 10.31
N GLU A 220 11.64 8.25 10.98
CA GLU A 220 13.02 8.16 10.53
C GLU A 220 13.51 6.71 10.51
N VAL A 221 13.19 5.95 11.58
CA VAL A 221 13.55 4.53 11.69
C VAL A 221 12.93 3.71 10.56
N LEU A 222 11.62 3.89 10.29
CA LEU A 222 10.93 3.13 9.25
C LEU A 222 11.33 3.57 7.83
N ILE A 223 11.61 4.86 7.61
CA ILE A 223 12.16 5.35 6.32
C ILE A 223 13.52 4.73 6.07
N GLU A 224 14.41 4.70 7.07
CA GLU A 224 15.72 4.08 6.93
C GLU A 224 15.58 2.56 6.66
N ALA A 225 14.74 1.86 7.40
CA ALA A 225 14.49 0.44 7.19
C ALA A 225 13.92 0.12 5.80
N SER A 226 13.18 1.07 5.19
CA SER A 226 12.62 0.91 3.85
C SER A 226 13.66 0.86 2.72
N LYS A 227 14.91 1.31 2.96
CA LYS A 227 15.98 1.28 1.94
C LYS A 227 16.37 -0.12 1.52
N THR A 228 16.23 -1.09 2.40
CA THR A 228 16.60 -2.49 2.15
C THR A 228 15.40 -3.42 2.09
N ALA A 229 14.19 -2.89 2.30
CA ALA A 229 12.95 -3.67 2.29
C ALA A 229 12.40 -3.85 0.87
N GLN A 230 11.75 -4.98 0.62
CA GLN A 230 10.92 -5.15 -0.58
C GLN A 230 9.51 -4.56 -0.42
N LEU A 231 9.04 -4.41 0.82
CA LEU A 231 7.73 -3.87 1.16
C LEU A 231 7.75 -3.32 2.58
N LEU A 232 7.10 -2.19 2.80
CA LEU A 232 6.83 -1.65 4.11
C LEU A 232 5.33 -1.69 4.41
N VAL A 233 4.94 -2.31 5.52
CA VAL A 233 3.54 -2.47 5.94
C VAL A 233 3.29 -1.71 7.24
N VAL A 234 2.26 -0.88 7.25
CA VAL A 234 1.85 -0.12 8.43
C VAL A 234 0.33 -0.01 8.55
N GLY A 235 -0.15 0.23 9.74
CA GLY A 235 -1.54 0.65 9.95
C GLY A 235 -1.78 2.09 9.45
N ALA A 236 -2.99 2.37 8.99
CA ALA A 236 -3.37 3.73 8.57
C ALA A 236 -3.28 4.74 9.72
N ARG A 237 -3.49 4.30 10.96
CA ARG A 237 -3.39 5.11 12.19
C ARG A 237 -2.74 4.31 13.30
N GLY A 238 -2.08 5.01 14.23
CA GLY A 238 -1.49 4.45 15.42
C GLY A 238 -2.16 4.96 16.71
N ARG A 239 -1.56 4.65 17.86
CA ARG A 239 -2.05 4.98 19.21
C ARG A 239 -2.22 6.48 19.48
N GLY A 240 -1.44 7.35 18.82
CA GLY A 240 -1.42 8.80 19.05
C GLY A 240 -2.32 9.63 18.13
N GLY A 241 -3.18 8.99 17.33
CA GLY A 241 -3.97 9.69 16.32
C GLY A 241 -5.04 10.59 16.93
N PHE A 242 -5.01 11.89 16.58
CA PHE A 242 -6.12 12.80 16.90
C PHE A 242 -7.42 12.26 16.31
N ALA A 243 -8.49 12.28 17.10
CA ALA A 243 -9.83 11.95 16.64
C ALA A 243 -10.19 12.88 15.46
N GLY A 244 -10.50 12.29 14.28
CA GLY A 244 -10.84 13.04 13.07
C GLY A 244 -9.79 12.99 11.96
N LEU A 245 -8.54 12.61 12.22
CA LEU A 245 -7.57 12.37 11.16
C LEU A 245 -7.74 10.95 10.60
N LEU A 246 -7.80 10.85 9.28
CA LEU A 246 -8.00 9.58 8.57
C LEU A 246 -6.70 8.80 8.38
N LEU A 247 -5.55 9.51 8.35
CA LEU A 247 -4.21 8.96 8.24
C LEU A 247 -3.33 9.47 9.40
N GLY A 248 -2.47 8.59 9.94
CA GLY A 248 -1.49 8.95 10.96
C GLY A 248 -0.27 9.66 10.37
N SER A 249 0.45 10.43 11.21
CA SER A 249 1.67 11.14 10.78
C SER A 249 2.79 10.21 10.30
N VAL A 250 2.88 9.00 10.85
CA VAL A 250 3.85 7.98 10.42
C VAL A 250 3.49 7.46 9.04
N SER A 251 2.28 6.94 8.83
CA SER A 251 1.84 6.42 7.55
C SER A 251 1.93 7.48 6.44
N GLN A 252 1.57 8.74 6.74
CA GLN A 252 1.72 9.85 5.81
C GLN A 252 3.20 10.10 5.45
N ALA A 253 4.10 10.15 6.43
CA ALA A 253 5.53 10.35 6.18
C ALA A 253 6.14 9.21 5.34
N LEU A 254 5.74 7.96 5.60
CA LEU A 254 6.20 6.80 4.84
C LEU A 254 5.72 6.83 3.39
N LEU A 255 4.47 7.20 3.15
CA LEU A 255 3.96 7.40 1.80
C LEU A 255 4.75 8.47 1.02
N HIS A 256 5.31 9.48 1.70
CA HIS A 256 6.13 10.50 1.06
C HIS A 256 7.58 10.08 0.87
N HIS A 257 8.19 9.38 1.83
CA HIS A 257 9.65 9.28 1.95
C HIS A 257 10.22 7.86 1.95
N ALA A 258 9.41 6.81 2.05
CA ALA A 258 9.91 5.44 1.99
C ALA A 258 10.57 5.14 0.63
N HIS A 259 11.55 4.24 0.62
CA HIS A 259 12.33 3.84 -0.55
C HIS A 259 11.83 2.56 -1.22
N CYS A 260 10.81 1.91 -0.66
CA CYS A 260 10.15 0.74 -1.21
C CYS A 260 8.63 0.97 -1.31
N PRO A 261 7.85 0.09 -1.93
CA PRO A 261 6.40 0.11 -1.85
C PRO A 261 5.89 0.14 -0.41
N VAL A 262 4.82 0.90 -0.17
CA VAL A 262 4.20 1.04 1.16
C VAL A 262 2.78 0.55 1.11
N THR A 263 2.44 -0.45 1.91
CA THR A 263 1.05 -0.85 2.13
C THR A 263 0.51 -0.25 3.42
N VAL A 264 -0.57 0.49 3.26
CA VAL A 264 -1.34 1.06 4.37
C VAL A 264 -2.58 0.20 4.60
N VAL A 265 -2.66 -0.39 5.80
CA VAL A 265 -3.77 -1.27 6.19
C VAL A 265 -4.72 -0.52 7.11
N ARG A 266 -6.02 -0.58 6.79
CA ARG A 266 -7.07 0.04 7.61
C ARG A 266 -7.82 -0.99 8.44
N GLY A 267 -8.25 -0.58 9.63
CA GLY A 267 -9.28 -1.29 10.36
C GLY A 267 -10.64 -1.03 9.72
N LYS A 268 -11.50 -2.06 9.52
CA LYS A 268 -12.92 -1.78 9.29
C LYS A 268 -13.41 -1.00 10.51
N ALA A 269 -14.08 0.13 10.26
CA ALA A 269 -14.75 0.89 11.31
C ALA A 269 -15.85 0.03 11.93
#